data_d72c296a827a58aa7d0065994649a998
#
_entry.id   d72c296a827a58aa7d0065994649a998
#
_cell.length_a   1.000
_cell.length_b   1.000
_cell.length_c   1.000
_cell.angle_alpha   90.00
_cell.angle_beta   90.00
_cell.angle_gamma   90.00
#
_symmetry.space_group_name_H-M   'P 1'
#
loop_
_entity.id
_entity.type
_entity.pdbx_description
1 polymer ?
#
loop_
_entity_poly.entity_id
_entity_poly.type
_entity_poly.pdbx_seq_one_letter_code
_entity_poly.pdbx_strand_id
1 'polypeptide(L)'
;MIYTVTFNPSIDYIIFTDGFEISGLNRAKATYKFAGGKGINVSRVLKTLDVDSTALGFSGGFPGDFIAQTLEDSNIQSDFVQVDEDTRINVKLKSGQETEINAPGPKVTHAQFEQLLSQIRRTTNDDIVIVAGSVPNSIPSDAYAQIAQITEKTGAQLVVDAEKDLVETVLPYRPLFIKPNKDELEVMFNTTVKSDEDVIKYGKEILKKGAQSVIISLGGDGAIYVDQHQSIKAVNPQGHVVNTVGSGDSTVAGMVAGLSLIHI
;
A
#
# COMPACT_ATOMS: atom_id res chain seq x y z
N MET A 1 -0.75 18.20 -3.05
CA MET A 1 -0.67 17.42 -1.79
C MET A 1 -0.67 15.93 -2.10
N ILE A 2 -0.11 15.07 -1.23
CA ILE A 2 -0.16 13.61 -1.40
C ILE A 2 -1.09 13.03 -0.33
N TYR A 3 -2.04 12.22 -0.76
CA TYR A 3 -2.96 11.48 0.11
C TYR A 3 -2.69 9.99 -0.01
N THR A 4 -2.52 9.30 1.13
CA THR A 4 -2.37 7.84 1.16
C THR A 4 -3.60 7.21 1.77
N VAL A 5 -4.28 6.34 1.05
CA VAL A 5 -5.50 5.68 1.49
C VAL A 5 -5.20 4.26 1.94
N THR A 6 -5.52 3.96 3.20
CA THR A 6 -5.44 2.62 3.78
C THR A 6 -6.83 2.20 4.27
N PHE A 7 -7.53 1.34 3.53
CA PHE A 7 -8.87 0.89 3.93
C PHE A 7 -8.85 0.03 5.20
N ASN A 8 -7.76 -0.70 5.44
CA ASN A 8 -7.67 -1.67 6.52
C ASN A 8 -6.33 -1.55 7.28
N PRO A 9 -6.11 -0.41 7.98
CA PRO A 9 -4.93 -0.24 8.82
C PRO A 9 -4.85 -1.29 9.93
N SER A 10 -3.70 -1.42 10.56
CA SER A 10 -3.49 -2.38 11.64
C SER A 10 -2.46 -1.89 12.65
N ILE A 11 -2.51 -2.43 13.86
CA ILE A 11 -1.29 -2.57 14.65
C ILE A 11 -0.61 -3.86 14.24
N ASP A 12 0.63 -3.80 13.77
CA ASP A 12 1.46 -4.98 13.57
C ASP A 12 2.18 -5.29 14.88
N TYR A 13 1.74 -6.34 15.57
CA TYR A 13 2.28 -6.77 16.86
C TYR A 13 3.26 -7.91 16.65
N ILE A 14 4.54 -7.63 16.82
CA ILE A 14 5.61 -8.61 16.63
C ILE A 14 5.96 -9.25 17.96
N ILE A 15 5.97 -10.58 18.01
CA ILE A 15 6.29 -11.38 19.20
C ILE A 15 7.48 -12.27 18.87
N PHE A 16 8.52 -12.18 19.68
CA PHE A 16 9.69 -13.06 19.61
C PHE A 16 9.64 -14.09 20.72
N THR A 17 9.82 -15.40 20.36
CA THR A 17 9.93 -16.53 21.29
C THR A 17 11.08 -17.46 20.90
N ASP A 18 11.63 -18.21 21.83
CA ASP A 18 12.67 -19.22 21.54
C ASP A 18 12.15 -20.51 20.92
N GLY A 19 10.88 -20.70 20.94
CA GLY A 19 10.15 -21.83 20.42
C GLY A 19 8.67 -21.54 20.57
N PHE A 20 7.84 -22.14 19.75
CA PHE A 20 6.40 -22.02 19.84
C PHE A 20 5.78 -23.41 19.90
N GLU A 21 5.11 -23.70 21.00
CA GLU A 21 4.40 -24.96 21.23
C GLU A 21 2.90 -24.73 21.14
N ILE A 22 2.25 -25.45 20.22
CA ILE A 22 0.79 -25.45 20.13
C ILE A 22 0.24 -26.11 21.41
N SER A 23 -0.76 -25.47 22.02
CA SER A 23 -1.37 -25.89 23.29
C SER A 23 -0.45 -25.81 24.53
N GLY A 24 0.72 -25.20 24.39
CA GLY A 24 1.66 -24.95 25.48
C GLY A 24 1.62 -23.51 26.00
N LEU A 25 2.23 -23.23 27.14
CA LEU A 25 2.48 -21.91 27.65
C LEU A 25 3.75 -21.32 27.03
N ASN A 26 3.58 -20.43 26.08
CA ASN A 26 4.67 -19.73 25.43
C ASN A 26 4.93 -18.38 26.11
N ARG A 27 6.20 -18.03 26.36
CA ARG A 27 6.60 -16.74 26.91
C ARG A 27 7.39 -15.95 25.89
N ALA A 28 6.93 -14.71 25.61
CA ALA A 28 7.63 -13.82 24.71
C ALA A 28 8.95 -13.34 25.34
N LYS A 29 10.02 -13.30 24.57
CA LYS A 29 11.29 -12.66 24.92
C LYS A 29 11.25 -11.14 24.71
N ALA A 30 10.58 -10.73 23.63
CA ALA A 30 10.40 -9.32 23.28
C ALA A 30 9.11 -9.14 22.47
N THR A 31 8.54 -7.95 22.55
CA THR A 31 7.38 -7.57 21.75
C THR A 31 7.58 -6.16 21.20
N TYR A 32 7.09 -5.93 19.97
CA TYR A 32 7.12 -4.62 19.33
C TYR A 32 5.76 -4.32 18.72
N LYS A 33 5.41 -3.04 18.63
CA LYS A 33 4.17 -2.56 18.02
C LYS A 33 4.50 -1.51 16.98
N PHE A 34 3.90 -1.64 15.81
CA PHE A 34 4.06 -0.67 14.72
C PHE A 34 2.68 -0.32 14.13
N ALA A 35 2.50 0.96 13.78
CA ALA A 35 1.41 1.35 12.93
C ALA A 35 1.63 0.72 11.54
N GLY A 36 0.68 -0.10 11.09
CA GLY A 36 0.74 -0.89 9.87
C GLY A 36 -0.38 -0.53 8.89
N GLY A 37 -0.19 -1.00 7.67
CA GLY A 37 -1.03 -0.73 6.51
C GLY A 37 -0.21 -0.11 5.40
N LYS A 38 -0.41 -0.57 4.14
CA LYS A 38 0.45 -0.17 3.01
C LYS A 38 0.50 1.35 2.82
N GLY A 39 -0.63 2.05 2.80
CA GLY A 39 -0.66 3.51 2.65
C GLY A 39 0.03 4.24 3.82
N ILE A 40 -0.12 3.74 5.05
CA ILE A 40 0.59 4.27 6.23
C ILE A 40 2.11 4.10 6.06
N ASN A 41 2.56 2.92 5.61
CA ASN A 41 3.98 2.69 5.32
C ASN A 41 4.51 3.65 4.24
N VAL A 42 3.71 3.87 3.18
CA VAL A 42 4.06 4.87 2.14
C VAL A 42 4.22 6.26 2.76
N SER A 43 3.28 6.73 3.60
CA SER A 43 3.39 8.03 4.29
C SER A 43 4.63 8.13 5.16
N ARG A 44 4.98 7.07 5.88
CA ARG A 44 6.21 7.05 6.73
C ARG A 44 7.47 7.15 5.89
N VAL A 45 7.54 6.47 4.75
CA VAL A 45 8.70 6.56 3.84
C VAL A 45 8.75 7.93 3.16
N LEU A 46 7.61 8.47 2.70
CA LEU A 46 7.54 9.83 2.16
C LEU A 46 8.09 10.85 3.16
N LYS A 47 7.70 10.74 4.44
CA LYS A 47 8.21 11.62 5.49
C LYS A 47 9.73 11.50 5.70
N THR A 48 10.28 10.28 5.57
CA THR A 48 11.74 10.07 5.62
C THR A 48 12.47 10.72 4.43
N LEU A 49 11.74 10.93 3.31
CA LEU A 49 12.23 11.60 2.10
C LEU A 49 11.88 13.10 2.08
N ASP A 50 11.50 13.67 3.23
CA ASP A 50 11.08 15.08 3.39
C ASP A 50 9.88 15.49 2.52
N VAL A 51 9.00 14.53 2.20
CA VAL A 51 7.78 14.76 1.43
C VAL A 51 6.57 14.58 2.36
N ASP A 52 5.77 15.63 2.49
CA ASP A 52 4.58 15.60 3.32
C ASP A 52 3.42 14.86 2.64
N SER A 53 2.64 14.15 3.46
CA SER A 53 1.43 13.46 3.02
C SER A 53 0.37 13.48 4.11
N THR A 54 -0.89 13.22 3.73
CA THR A 54 -2.00 13.01 4.66
C THR A 54 -2.51 11.57 4.53
N ALA A 55 -2.49 10.83 5.64
CA ALA A 55 -3.01 9.46 5.70
C ALA A 55 -4.53 9.49 5.88
N LEU A 56 -5.24 8.83 4.99
CA LEU A 56 -6.70 8.64 4.98
C LEU A 56 -7.03 7.15 5.16
N GLY A 57 -8.24 6.87 5.60
CA GLY A 57 -8.74 5.51 5.78
C GLY A 57 -9.70 5.43 6.94
N PHE A 58 -9.80 4.25 7.57
CA PHE A 58 -10.71 4.00 8.68
C PHE A 58 -9.92 3.64 9.93
N SER A 59 -10.30 4.22 11.07
CA SER A 59 -9.71 3.87 12.35
C SER A 59 -10.76 3.86 13.45
N GLY A 60 -10.60 2.97 14.43
CA GLY A 60 -11.52 2.88 15.56
C GLY A 60 -10.86 2.23 16.77
N GLY A 61 -11.38 2.57 17.97
CA GLY A 61 -10.92 2.07 19.24
C GLY A 61 -9.46 2.37 19.56
N PHE A 62 -8.95 1.78 20.64
CA PHE A 62 -7.56 2.03 21.08
C PHE A 62 -6.49 1.70 20.02
N PRO A 63 -6.67 0.70 19.11
CA PRO A 63 -5.66 0.47 18.08
C PRO A 63 -5.64 1.61 17.04
N GLY A 64 -6.81 2.20 16.73
CA GLY A 64 -6.91 3.36 15.86
C GLY A 64 -6.23 4.59 16.49
N ASP A 65 -6.46 4.83 17.77
CA ASP A 65 -5.81 5.92 18.52
C ASP A 65 -4.29 5.75 18.54
N PHE A 66 -3.81 4.51 18.75
CA PHE A 66 -2.36 4.22 18.69
C PHE A 66 -1.77 4.55 17.32
N ILE A 67 -2.46 4.22 16.22
CA ILE A 67 -2.00 4.53 14.86
C ILE A 67 -1.96 6.04 14.65
N ALA A 68 -3.03 6.76 15.00
CA ALA A 68 -3.11 8.21 14.83
C ALA A 68 -2.00 8.92 15.63
N GLN A 69 -1.79 8.54 16.89
CA GLN A 69 -0.71 9.09 17.72
C GLN A 69 0.67 8.79 17.15
N THR A 70 0.90 7.56 16.64
CA THR A 70 2.19 7.20 16.02
C THR A 70 2.50 8.05 14.79
N LEU A 71 1.49 8.39 14.00
CA LEU A 71 1.64 9.27 12.84
C LEU A 71 1.90 10.72 13.28
N GLU A 72 1.18 11.22 14.26
CA GLU A 72 1.38 12.54 14.83
C GLU A 72 2.80 12.70 15.41
N ASP A 73 3.26 11.75 16.20
CA ASP A 73 4.62 11.70 16.76
C ASP A 73 5.71 11.72 15.68
N SER A 74 5.36 11.21 14.48
CA SER A 74 6.23 11.22 13.30
C SER A 74 6.04 12.46 12.41
N ASN A 75 5.24 13.44 12.82
CA ASN A 75 4.83 14.61 12.04
C ASN A 75 4.20 14.25 10.68
N ILE A 76 3.39 13.20 10.65
CA ILE A 76 2.58 12.79 9.50
C ILE A 76 1.12 13.15 9.80
N GLN A 77 0.49 13.90 8.91
CA GLN A 77 -0.93 14.25 9.04
C GLN A 77 -1.81 13.02 8.79
N SER A 78 -2.90 12.91 9.53
CA SER A 78 -3.93 11.90 9.31
C SER A 78 -5.32 12.49 9.42
N ASP A 79 -6.24 12.05 8.56
CA ASP A 79 -7.66 12.42 8.58
C ASP A 79 -8.48 11.12 8.40
N PHE A 80 -8.42 10.26 9.41
CA PHE A 80 -9.13 8.98 9.41
C PHE A 80 -10.61 9.16 9.70
N VAL A 81 -11.44 8.47 8.95
CA VAL A 81 -12.85 8.30 9.27
C VAL A 81 -12.98 7.35 10.46
N GLN A 82 -13.64 7.81 11.52
CA GLN A 82 -13.85 7.01 12.73
C GLN A 82 -14.89 5.92 12.49
N VAL A 83 -14.57 4.70 12.93
CA VAL A 83 -15.47 3.54 12.90
C VAL A 83 -15.75 3.03 14.32
N ASP A 84 -16.88 2.34 14.49
CA ASP A 84 -17.34 1.92 15.82
C ASP A 84 -16.57 0.73 16.39
N GLU A 85 -16.05 -0.14 15.52
CA GLU A 85 -15.27 -1.32 15.92
C GLU A 85 -13.78 -1.00 15.95
N ASP A 86 -13.03 -1.78 16.72
CA ASP A 86 -11.58 -1.62 16.83
C ASP A 86 -10.88 -1.86 15.47
N THR A 87 -9.93 -1.01 15.15
CA THR A 87 -8.93 -1.29 14.13
C THR A 87 -8.20 -2.60 14.45
N ARG A 88 -7.94 -3.41 13.45
CA ARG A 88 -7.35 -4.73 13.61
C ARG A 88 -5.95 -4.72 14.19
N ILE A 89 -5.61 -5.80 14.89
CA ILE A 89 -4.24 -6.11 15.33
C ILE A 89 -3.79 -7.37 14.59
N ASN A 90 -2.72 -7.26 13.82
CA ASN A 90 -2.04 -8.40 13.21
C ASN A 90 -0.93 -8.88 14.13
N VAL A 91 -0.79 -10.20 14.31
CA VAL A 91 0.27 -10.78 15.10
C VAL A 91 1.31 -11.42 14.18
N LYS A 92 2.57 -11.04 14.37
CA LYS A 92 3.72 -11.62 13.67
C LYS A 92 4.58 -12.35 14.68
N LEU A 93 4.44 -13.69 14.71
CA LEU A 93 5.20 -14.55 15.61
C LEU A 93 6.54 -14.93 14.97
N LYS A 94 7.63 -14.56 15.62
CA LYS A 94 9.01 -14.88 15.24
C LYS A 94 9.57 -15.95 16.19
N SER A 95 9.55 -17.19 15.72
CA SER A 95 9.96 -18.38 16.50
C SER A 95 10.77 -19.36 15.63
N GLY A 96 11.97 -18.95 15.20
CA GLY A 96 12.76 -19.68 14.20
C GLY A 96 12.18 -19.55 12.78
N GLN A 97 10.87 -19.68 12.64
CA GLN A 97 10.09 -19.34 11.44
C GLN A 97 9.15 -18.19 11.76
N GLU A 98 8.70 -17.49 10.72
CA GLU A 98 7.71 -16.42 10.84
C GLU A 98 6.30 -16.99 10.61
N THR A 99 5.37 -16.68 11.51
CA THR A 99 3.94 -16.99 11.37
C THR A 99 3.15 -15.70 11.52
N GLU A 100 2.29 -15.41 10.56
CA GLU A 100 1.42 -14.25 10.60
C GLU A 100 -0.03 -14.67 10.86
N ILE A 101 -0.69 -13.92 11.75
CA ILE A 101 -2.12 -14.01 12.02
C ILE A 101 -2.72 -12.64 11.75
N ASN A 102 -3.43 -12.52 10.65
CA ASN A 102 -4.01 -11.27 10.19
C ASN A 102 -5.51 -11.23 10.50
N ALA A 103 -5.93 -10.22 11.27
CA ALA A 103 -7.33 -10.01 11.60
C ALA A 103 -8.11 -9.37 10.43
N PRO A 104 -9.45 -9.59 10.33
CA PRO A 104 -10.24 -9.10 9.19
C PRO A 104 -10.40 -7.57 9.15
N GLY A 105 -10.29 -6.88 10.27
CA GLY A 105 -10.54 -5.44 10.40
C GLY A 105 -11.98 -5.11 10.78
N PRO A 106 -12.26 -3.81 11.07
CA PRO A 106 -13.54 -3.34 11.54
C PRO A 106 -14.60 -3.35 10.44
N LYS A 107 -15.84 -3.36 10.87
CA LYS A 107 -16.99 -3.12 9.99
C LYS A 107 -17.10 -1.63 9.68
N VAL A 108 -17.09 -1.31 8.40
CA VAL A 108 -17.28 0.05 7.87
C VAL A 108 -18.70 0.17 7.32
N THR A 109 -19.45 1.16 7.77
CA THR A 109 -20.79 1.45 7.25
C THR A 109 -20.71 2.20 5.92
N HIS A 110 -21.81 2.19 5.15
CA HIS A 110 -21.91 2.96 3.91
C HIS A 110 -21.67 4.47 4.15
N ALA A 111 -22.19 5.03 5.24
CA ALA A 111 -22.01 6.45 5.57
C ALA A 111 -20.52 6.79 5.84
N GLN A 112 -19.81 5.93 6.55
CA GLN A 112 -18.36 6.08 6.80
C GLN A 112 -17.56 5.95 5.50
N PHE A 113 -17.91 5.01 4.62
CA PHE A 113 -17.28 4.89 3.32
C PHE A 113 -17.52 6.14 2.45
N GLU A 114 -18.75 6.66 2.40
CA GLU A 114 -19.07 7.91 1.71
C GLU A 114 -18.34 9.13 2.32
N GLN A 115 -18.06 9.14 3.60
CA GLN A 115 -17.23 10.17 4.24
C GLN A 115 -15.80 10.15 3.67
N LEU A 116 -15.18 8.97 3.56
CA LEU A 116 -13.85 8.84 2.92
C LEU A 116 -13.89 9.30 1.45
N LEU A 117 -14.90 8.88 0.68
CA LEU A 117 -15.04 9.33 -0.70
C LEU A 117 -15.21 10.86 -0.80
N SER A 118 -15.87 11.48 0.19
CA SER A 118 -16.01 12.94 0.26
C SER A 118 -14.68 13.65 0.51
N GLN A 119 -13.74 13.04 1.25
CA GLN A 119 -12.38 13.55 1.39
C GLN A 119 -11.65 13.51 0.04
N ILE A 120 -11.74 12.38 -0.69
CA ILE A 120 -11.12 12.25 -2.01
C ILE A 120 -11.74 13.23 -3.05
N ARG A 121 -13.04 13.53 -2.98
CA ARG A 121 -13.69 14.51 -3.86
C ARG A 121 -13.17 15.96 -3.71
N ARG A 122 -12.40 16.23 -2.64
CA ARG A 122 -11.78 17.56 -2.43
C ARG A 122 -10.41 17.68 -3.09
N THR A 123 -9.87 16.60 -3.63
CA THR A 123 -8.58 16.62 -4.33
C THR A 123 -8.68 17.39 -5.65
N THR A 124 -7.57 17.85 -6.16
CA THR A 124 -7.42 18.62 -7.39
C THR A 124 -6.38 17.99 -8.31
N ASN A 125 -6.18 18.57 -9.48
CA ASN A 125 -5.14 18.14 -10.42
C ASN A 125 -3.70 18.30 -9.91
N ASP A 126 -3.48 19.04 -8.83
CA ASP A 126 -2.17 19.19 -8.18
C ASP A 126 -1.91 18.11 -7.10
N ASP A 127 -2.88 17.20 -6.91
CA ASP A 127 -2.82 16.21 -5.85
C ASP A 127 -2.51 14.80 -6.39
N ILE A 128 -1.88 13.98 -5.55
CA ILE A 128 -1.67 12.55 -5.80
C ILE A 128 -2.42 11.76 -4.74
N VAL A 129 -3.25 10.82 -5.18
CA VAL A 129 -3.97 9.87 -4.33
C VAL A 129 -3.34 8.49 -4.50
N ILE A 130 -2.82 7.93 -3.42
CA ILE A 130 -2.21 6.61 -3.39
C ILE A 130 -3.17 5.68 -2.65
N VAL A 131 -3.70 4.67 -3.34
CA VAL A 131 -4.57 3.66 -2.72
C VAL A 131 -3.81 2.34 -2.65
N ALA A 132 -3.61 1.83 -1.44
CA ALA A 132 -2.78 0.65 -1.25
C ALA A 132 -3.33 -0.32 -0.20
N GLY A 133 -3.19 -1.63 -0.47
CA GLY A 133 -3.55 -2.71 0.43
C GLY A 133 -4.91 -3.34 0.17
N SER A 134 -5.34 -4.18 1.11
CA SER A 134 -6.58 -4.95 1.01
C SER A 134 -7.81 -4.12 1.38
N VAL A 135 -8.96 -4.55 0.89
CA VAL A 135 -10.28 -3.98 1.19
C VAL A 135 -10.98 -4.87 2.21
N PRO A 136 -11.48 -4.32 3.33
CA PRO A 136 -12.32 -5.08 4.27
C PRO A 136 -13.61 -5.56 3.60
N ASN A 137 -14.12 -6.73 4.01
CA ASN A 137 -15.34 -7.32 3.45
C ASN A 137 -16.60 -6.46 3.62
N SER A 138 -16.58 -5.49 4.52
CA SER A 138 -17.68 -4.55 4.76
C SER A 138 -17.75 -3.38 3.79
N ILE A 139 -16.70 -3.17 2.98
CA ILE A 139 -16.61 -2.13 1.96
C ILE A 139 -16.97 -2.73 0.61
N PRO A 140 -17.64 -1.99 -0.30
CA PRO A 140 -17.93 -2.47 -1.64
C PRO A 140 -16.69 -2.97 -2.39
N SER A 141 -16.82 -4.07 -3.11
CA SER A 141 -15.71 -4.67 -3.88
C SER A 141 -15.15 -3.75 -4.98
N ASP A 142 -15.93 -2.76 -5.41
CA ASP A 142 -15.57 -1.74 -6.39
C ASP A 142 -14.99 -0.45 -5.76
N ALA A 143 -14.65 -0.48 -4.47
CA ALA A 143 -14.15 0.71 -3.74
C ALA A 143 -12.95 1.40 -4.43
N TYR A 144 -12.03 0.61 -4.99
CA TYR A 144 -10.91 1.14 -5.76
C TYR A 144 -11.38 1.84 -7.04
N ALA A 145 -12.33 1.25 -7.76
CA ALA A 145 -12.91 1.86 -8.95
C ALA A 145 -13.66 3.16 -8.63
N GLN A 146 -14.36 3.22 -7.49
CA GLN A 146 -15.04 4.45 -7.05
C GLN A 146 -14.05 5.57 -6.76
N ILE A 147 -12.91 5.28 -6.11
CA ILE A 147 -11.85 6.28 -5.92
C ILE A 147 -11.26 6.68 -7.27
N ALA A 148 -10.96 5.72 -8.16
CA ALA A 148 -10.43 6.00 -9.48
C ALA A 148 -11.35 6.90 -10.32
N GLN A 149 -12.67 6.68 -10.26
CA GLN A 149 -13.65 7.54 -10.92
C GLN A 149 -13.65 8.96 -10.32
N ILE A 150 -13.45 9.09 -9.02
CA ILE A 150 -13.38 10.41 -8.37
C ILE A 150 -12.10 11.13 -8.80
N THR A 151 -10.95 10.47 -8.75
CA THR A 151 -9.68 11.08 -9.16
C THR A 151 -9.67 11.48 -10.63
N GLU A 152 -10.29 10.70 -11.52
CA GLU A 152 -10.50 11.09 -12.91
C GLU A 152 -11.32 12.40 -13.03
N LYS A 153 -12.38 12.56 -12.23
CA LYS A 153 -13.22 13.77 -12.24
C LYS A 153 -12.55 14.98 -11.63
N THR A 154 -11.74 14.79 -10.58
CA THR A 154 -11.03 15.91 -9.92
C THR A 154 -9.74 16.29 -10.65
N GLY A 155 -9.24 15.42 -11.52
CA GLY A 155 -7.95 15.55 -12.17
C GLY A 155 -6.77 15.08 -11.30
N ALA A 156 -7.00 14.63 -10.07
CA ALA A 156 -5.96 14.13 -9.20
C ALA A 156 -5.29 12.88 -9.79
N GLN A 157 -3.99 12.73 -9.57
CA GLN A 157 -3.24 11.60 -10.07
C GLN A 157 -3.43 10.40 -9.17
N LEU A 158 -3.78 9.24 -9.74
CA LEU A 158 -4.01 8.01 -8.99
C LEU A 158 -2.82 7.06 -9.07
N VAL A 159 -2.38 6.57 -7.91
CA VAL A 159 -1.36 5.52 -7.76
C VAL A 159 -2.00 4.33 -7.05
N VAL A 160 -1.74 3.10 -7.54
CA VAL A 160 -2.34 1.90 -6.96
C VAL A 160 -1.31 0.81 -6.69
N ASP A 161 -1.33 0.27 -5.47
CA ASP A 161 -0.58 -0.91 -5.05
C ASP A 161 -1.51 -1.93 -4.37
N ALA A 162 -2.11 -2.80 -5.17
CA ALA A 162 -3.13 -3.75 -4.74
C ALA A 162 -3.06 -5.06 -5.53
N GLU A 163 -3.82 -6.05 -5.08
CA GLU A 163 -3.97 -7.33 -5.76
C GLU A 163 -4.64 -7.18 -7.14
N LYS A 164 -4.44 -8.18 -8.01
CA LYS A 164 -4.88 -8.22 -9.41
C LYS A 164 -6.30 -7.71 -9.63
N ASP A 165 -7.26 -8.27 -8.91
CA ASP A 165 -8.69 -8.00 -9.15
C ASP A 165 -9.03 -6.53 -8.90
N LEU A 166 -8.39 -5.91 -7.90
CA LEU A 166 -8.55 -4.49 -7.60
C LEU A 166 -7.86 -3.61 -8.66
N VAL A 167 -6.64 -3.99 -9.07
CA VAL A 167 -5.88 -3.28 -10.11
C VAL A 167 -6.65 -3.26 -11.43
N GLU A 168 -7.24 -4.39 -11.85
CA GLU A 168 -8.00 -4.46 -13.11
C GLU A 168 -9.18 -3.48 -13.14
N THR A 169 -9.81 -3.21 -11.99
CA THR A 169 -10.94 -2.27 -11.90
C THR A 169 -10.55 -0.81 -12.10
N VAL A 170 -9.28 -0.45 -11.85
CA VAL A 170 -8.80 0.94 -11.93
C VAL A 170 -8.11 1.29 -13.25
N LEU A 171 -7.67 0.30 -14.02
CA LEU A 171 -6.96 0.53 -15.29
C LEU A 171 -7.72 1.42 -16.28
N PRO A 172 -9.06 1.30 -16.44
CA PRO A 172 -9.83 2.19 -17.34
C PRO A 172 -9.74 3.67 -16.99
N TYR A 173 -9.43 4.01 -15.73
CA TYR A 173 -9.32 5.38 -15.22
C TYR A 173 -7.89 5.94 -15.30
N ARG A 174 -7.01 5.27 -16.04
CA ARG A 174 -5.66 5.72 -16.37
C ARG A 174 -4.80 6.11 -15.16
N PRO A 175 -4.60 5.21 -14.17
CA PRO A 175 -3.74 5.50 -13.02
C PRO A 175 -2.34 5.95 -13.50
N LEU A 176 -1.72 6.88 -12.75
CA LEU A 176 -0.37 7.40 -13.01
C LEU A 176 0.63 6.25 -13.06
N PHE A 177 0.57 5.38 -12.05
CA PHE A 177 1.23 4.07 -12.11
C PHE A 177 0.55 3.05 -11.18
N ILE A 178 0.81 1.79 -11.50
CA ILE A 178 0.53 0.66 -10.62
C ILE A 178 1.84 -0.06 -10.31
N LYS A 179 1.89 -0.78 -9.18
CA LYS A 179 3.09 -1.51 -8.78
C LYS A 179 2.81 -2.99 -8.48
N PRO A 180 2.71 -3.87 -9.45
CA PRO A 180 2.73 -5.30 -9.20
C PRO A 180 4.14 -5.81 -8.85
N ASN A 181 4.23 -6.90 -8.12
CA ASN A 181 5.43 -7.71 -8.06
C ASN A 181 5.42 -8.77 -9.17
N LYS A 182 6.52 -9.56 -9.30
CA LYS A 182 6.66 -10.59 -10.32
C LYS A 182 5.53 -11.63 -10.24
N ASP A 183 5.21 -12.12 -9.04
CA ASP A 183 4.19 -13.15 -8.84
C ASP A 183 2.80 -12.62 -9.17
N GLU A 184 2.48 -11.38 -8.78
CA GLU A 184 1.24 -10.70 -9.16
C GLU A 184 1.14 -10.53 -10.68
N LEU A 185 2.25 -10.18 -11.36
CA LEU A 185 2.28 -10.09 -12.81
C LEU A 185 2.01 -11.45 -13.48
N GLU A 186 2.62 -12.52 -12.97
CA GLU A 186 2.38 -13.90 -13.44
C GLU A 186 0.91 -14.30 -13.29
N VAL A 187 0.29 -13.97 -12.15
CA VAL A 187 -1.14 -14.20 -11.89
C VAL A 187 -2.02 -13.37 -12.82
N MET A 188 -1.68 -12.08 -13.05
CA MET A 188 -2.44 -11.19 -13.93
C MET A 188 -2.55 -11.72 -15.36
N PHE A 189 -1.47 -12.31 -15.87
CA PHE A 189 -1.40 -12.79 -17.26
C PHE A 189 -1.47 -14.30 -17.40
N ASN A 190 -1.69 -15.03 -16.30
CA ASN A 190 -1.71 -16.50 -16.25
C ASN A 190 -0.49 -17.10 -16.98
N THR A 191 0.72 -16.67 -16.58
CA THR A 191 1.98 -16.96 -17.25
C THR A 191 3.12 -17.16 -16.25
N THR A 192 4.29 -17.52 -16.76
CA THR A 192 5.54 -17.51 -15.99
C THR A 192 6.51 -16.51 -16.63
N VAL A 193 7.04 -15.61 -15.83
CA VAL A 193 8.01 -14.59 -16.22
C VAL A 193 9.43 -15.14 -16.03
N LYS A 194 10.20 -15.24 -17.10
CA LYS A 194 11.54 -15.88 -17.11
C LYS A 194 12.67 -14.89 -17.33
N SER A 195 12.39 -13.72 -17.87
CA SER A 195 13.39 -12.73 -18.22
C SER A 195 12.88 -11.29 -18.05
N ASP A 196 13.80 -10.33 -18.09
CA ASP A 196 13.46 -8.90 -18.07
C ASP A 196 12.61 -8.51 -19.30
N GLU A 197 12.84 -9.14 -20.45
CA GLU A 197 12.05 -8.92 -21.66
C GLU A 197 10.60 -9.35 -21.47
N ASP A 198 10.34 -10.46 -20.77
CA ASP A 198 8.99 -10.87 -20.39
C ASP A 198 8.32 -9.84 -19.49
N VAL A 199 9.06 -9.34 -18.47
CA VAL A 199 8.58 -8.27 -17.56
C VAL A 199 8.17 -7.04 -18.36
N ILE A 200 9.04 -6.57 -19.26
CA ILE A 200 8.77 -5.40 -20.11
C ILE A 200 7.57 -5.65 -21.03
N LYS A 201 7.48 -6.84 -21.62
CA LYS A 201 6.37 -7.22 -22.49
C LYS A 201 5.03 -7.11 -21.72
N TYR A 202 4.92 -7.74 -20.55
CA TYR A 202 3.68 -7.69 -19.77
C TYR A 202 3.43 -6.32 -19.17
N GLY A 203 4.48 -5.57 -18.80
CA GLY A 203 4.36 -4.15 -18.44
C GLY A 203 3.68 -3.35 -19.55
N LYS A 204 4.09 -3.52 -20.82
CA LYS A 204 3.45 -2.88 -21.97
C LYS A 204 2.00 -3.31 -22.20
N GLU A 205 1.64 -4.56 -21.87
CA GLU A 205 0.24 -4.99 -21.93
C GLU A 205 -0.62 -4.29 -20.87
N ILE A 206 -0.06 -4.00 -19.68
CA ILE A 206 -0.73 -3.19 -18.64
C ILE A 206 -0.98 -1.76 -19.13
N LEU A 207 0.00 -1.15 -19.82
CA LEU A 207 -0.18 0.18 -20.40
C LEU A 207 -1.32 0.22 -21.43
N LYS A 208 -1.46 -0.82 -22.27
CA LYS A 208 -2.57 -0.93 -23.22
C LYS A 208 -3.94 -1.02 -22.54
N LYS A 209 -4.00 -1.55 -21.30
CA LYS A 209 -5.22 -1.60 -20.50
C LYS A 209 -5.56 -0.27 -19.82
N GLY A 210 -4.64 0.72 -19.84
CA GLY A 210 -4.92 2.08 -19.40
C GLY A 210 -3.90 2.73 -18.48
N ALA A 211 -3.08 1.99 -17.72
CA ALA A 211 -2.06 2.60 -16.85
C ALA A 211 -1.10 3.49 -17.67
N GLN A 212 -0.69 4.62 -17.11
CA GLN A 212 0.27 5.52 -17.75
C GLN A 212 1.70 4.97 -17.63
N SER A 213 2.01 4.34 -16.50
CA SER A 213 3.26 3.61 -16.29
C SER A 213 3.06 2.44 -15.32
N VAL A 214 4.04 1.56 -15.22
CA VAL A 214 4.04 0.43 -14.29
C VAL A 214 5.43 0.22 -13.72
N ILE A 215 5.50 -0.11 -12.43
CA ILE A 215 6.73 -0.53 -11.75
C ILE A 215 6.55 -1.98 -11.35
N ILE A 216 7.34 -2.88 -11.92
CA ILE A 216 7.32 -4.29 -11.57
C ILE A 216 8.48 -4.59 -10.62
N SER A 217 8.18 -4.93 -9.37
CA SER A 217 9.19 -5.29 -8.38
C SER A 217 9.63 -6.75 -8.55
N LEU A 218 10.94 -6.99 -8.52
CA LEU A 218 11.59 -8.27 -8.78
C LEU A 218 12.34 -8.80 -7.53
N GLY A 219 11.94 -8.34 -6.34
CA GLY A 219 12.61 -8.72 -5.09
C GLY A 219 14.09 -8.34 -5.09
N GLY A 220 14.98 -9.32 -4.89
CA GLY A 220 16.42 -9.11 -4.87
C GLY A 220 17.01 -8.59 -6.18
N ASP A 221 16.33 -8.76 -7.31
CA ASP A 221 16.78 -8.33 -8.65
C ASP A 221 16.41 -6.87 -8.98
N GLY A 222 15.80 -6.15 -8.03
CA GLY A 222 15.42 -4.75 -8.18
C GLY A 222 14.02 -4.53 -8.71
N ALA A 223 13.84 -3.63 -9.66
CA ALA A 223 12.56 -3.32 -10.27
C ALA A 223 12.72 -2.87 -11.73
N ILE A 224 11.66 -3.06 -12.51
CA ILE A 224 11.59 -2.54 -13.89
C ILE A 224 10.44 -1.54 -13.97
N TYR A 225 10.75 -0.31 -14.35
CA TYR A 225 9.81 0.72 -14.75
C TYR A 225 9.51 0.62 -16.24
N VAL A 226 8.25 0.72 -16.63
CA VAL A 226 7.82 0.73 -18.05
C VAL A 226 6.79 1.84 -18.25
N ASP A 227 7.01 2.68 -19.25
CA ASP A 227 6.04 3.63 -19.78
C ASP A 227 5.94 3.53 -21.31
N GLN A 228 5.23 4.45 -21.95
CA GLN A 228 5.06 4.46 -23.41
C GLN A 228 6.35 4.73 -24.18
N HIS A 229 7.35 5.33 -23.56
CA HIS A 229 8.57 5.82 -24.20
C HIS A 229 9.78 4.95 -23.88
N GLN A 230 9.84 4.38 -22.68
CA GLN A 230 11.03 3.71 -22.19
C GLN A 230 10.72 2.54 -21.23
N SER A 231 11.73 1.73 -21.02
CA SER A 231 11.80 0.77 -19.91
C SER A 231 13.15 0.89 -19.22
N ILE A 232 13.14 0.98 -17.90
CA ILE A 232 14.34 1.20 -17.10
C ILE A 232 14.41 0.13 -16.03
N LYS A 233 15.52 -0.60 -15.95
CA LYS A 233 15.79 -1.51 -14.84
C LYS A 233 16.60 -0.77 -13.77
N ALA A 234 16.06 -0.75 -12.56
CA ALA A 234 16.75 -0.31 -11.35
C ALA A 234 17.24 -1.54 -10.58
N VAL A 235 18.51 -1.57 -10.24
CA VAL A 235 19.10 -2.63 -9.41
C VAL A 235 19.10 -2.21 -7.95
N ASN A 236 18.98 -3.18 -7.04
CA ASN A 236 19.07 -2.89 -5.62
C ASN A 236 20.50 -2.46 -5.24
N PRO A 237 20.65 -1.52 -4.30
CA PRO A 237 21.96 -1.21 -3.74
C PRO A 237 22.53 -2.44 -3.01
N GLN A 238 23.84 -2.58 -3.03
CA GLN A 238 24.53 -3.62 -2.27
C GLN A 238 24.35 -3.40 -0.77
N GLY A 239 23.97 -4.44 -0.03
CA GLY A 239 23.73 -4.33 1.40
C GLY A 239 23.36 -5.67 2.05
N HIS A 240 23.30 -5.66 3.39
CA HIS A 240 22.79 -6.80 4.15
C HIS A 240 21.28 -6.62 4.38
N VAL A 241 20.50 -7.56 3.89
CA VAL A 241 19.04 -7.53 4.06
C VAL A 241 18.69 -7.89 5.50
N VAL A 242 18.08 -6.95 6.23
CA VAL A 242 17.59 -7.16 7.59
C VAL A 242 16.12 -7.58 7.56
N ASN A 243 15.31 -6.93 6.72
CA ASN A 243 13.88 -7.22 6.56
C ASN A 243 13.42 -6.73 5.18
N THR A 244 12.50 -7.44 4.57
CA THR A 244 11.89 -7.08 3.27
C THR A 244 10.48 -6.52 3.39
N VAL A 245 9.88 -6.54 4.59
CA VAL A 245 8.55 -5.98 4.83
C VAL A 245 8.54 -4.48 4.54
N GLY A 246 7.57 -4.02 3.74
CA GLY A 246 7.46 -2.61 3.34
C GLY A 246 8.36 -2.19 2.17
N SER A 247 9.15 -3.10 1.57
CA SER A 247 9.97 -2.77 0.39
C SER A 247 9.12 -2.31 -0.80
N GLY A 248 7.96 -2.93 -1.01
CA GLY A 248 6.98 -2.51 -2.01
C GLY A 248 6.44 -1.10 -1.73
N ASP A 249 6.06 -0.84 -0.48
CA ASP A 249 5.56 0.47 -0.04
C ASP A 249 6.65 1.55 -0.20
N SER A 250 7.91 1.19 0.08
CA SER A 250 9.07 2.08 -0.12
C SER A 250 9.31 2.39 -1.61
N THR A 251 9.07 1.43 -2.50
CA THR A 251 9.17 1.65 -3.95
C THR A 251 8.10 2.64 -4.42
N VAL A 252 6.86 2.50 -3.94
CA VAL A 252 5.78 3.46 -4.25
C VAL A 252 6.14 4.86 -3.73
N ALA A 253 6.56 4.96 -2.47
CA ALA A 253 6.93 6.24 -1.86
C ALA A 253 8.10 6.92 -2.59
N GLY A 254 9.16 6.17 -2.92
CA GLY A 254 10.32 6.68 -3.65
C GLY A 254 9.97 7.21 -5.04
N MET A 255 9.11 6.49 -5.78
CA MET A 255 8.64 6.96 -7.09
C MET A 255 7.80 8.23 -6.96
N VAL A 256 6.85 8.28 -6.02
CA VAL A 256 6.01 9.47 -5.80
C VAL A 256 6.85 10.65 -5.32
N ALA A 257 7.82 10.46 -4.43
CA ALA A 257 8.73 11.51 -4.01
C ALA A 257 9.53 12.06 -5.18
N GLY A 258 10.09 11.18 -6.05
CA GLY A 258 10.79 11.60 -7.24
C GLY A 258 9.91 12.43 -8.18
N LEU A 259 8.67 12.04 -8.41
CA LEU A 259 7.72 12.78 -9.24
C LEU A 259 7.35 14.15 -8.63
N SER A 260 7.16 14.23 -7.31
CA SER A 260 6.84 15.48 -6.63
C SER A 260 7.99 16.49 -6.68
N LEU A 261 9.24 16.03 -6.65
CA LEU A 261 10.43 16.89 -6.74
C LEU A 261 10.69 17.42 -8.15
N ILE A 262 10.27 16.71 -9.20
CA ILE A 262 10.43 17.14 -10.60
C ILE A 262 9.45 18.28 -10.93
N HIS A 263 8.33 18.38 -10.22
CA HIS A 263 7.32 19.43 -10.42
C HIS A 263 7.56 20.72 -9.61
N ILE A 264 8.62 20.75 -8.77
CA ILE A 264 9.09 21.95 -8.08
C ILE A 264 10.12 22.69 -8.94
#